data_64b8fc25388d227637eb487527ad8897
#
_entry.id   64b8fc25388d227637eb487527ad8897
#
_cell.length_a   1.000
_cell.length_b   1.000
_cell.length_c   1.000
_cell.angle_alpha   90.00
_cell.angle_beta   90.00
_cell.angle_gamma   90.00
#
_symmetry.space_group_name_H-M   'P 1'
#
loop_
_entity.id
_entity.type
_entity.pdbx_description
1 polymer ?
#
loop_
_entity_poly.entity_id
_entity_poly.type
_entity_poly.pdbx_seq_one_letter_code
_entity_poly.pdbx_strand_id
1 'polypeptide(L)'
;MKLQNSLVYLSFILFLSCSNVNIENENKTMMQGLKEKEISTENLRKEKEGMLSLDECIDLALKNNSQIKLKEIEAKIAKIDKKISFGNFLPKISAMYSISELDRYVSATIPTPDVTLGILGGITLPSLPATLTSRMVDKDFKNYALTAQLPIFVPATWFLYSAREKGENISLYTEDLTKKMIKLKVISEYYYILALESEKRVLESEYEYAKNLNKNAKLALEAESILKWQEEQTELLIKQKENAIKNNKRDLQIAKMNLMNDIGLDLNGDFRFVIPEDTVYKLPPLEDVVYDALINSELIKISHNVVAISKDKIKIAMSSFLPQISLNGGLIGTGLTLLNPQNIIFGAVMGFLSLFNGFKDVNEYEKAKLQSEAAYIQREEVIMNTIISAVNSYNNVQKSIEDKELADMNYNIAEQKFKQKKLEKEVGNITDADLLNEITELEKASSLKEKADYKYSVSVEALKMLIEN
;
A
#
# COMPACT_ATOMS: atom_id res chain seq x y z
N MET A 1 48.48 -6.59 21.77
CA MET A 1 48.51 -5.73 20.57
C MET A 1 48.21 -6.44 19.25
N LYS A 2 48.69 -7.66 18.94
CA LYS A 2 48.43 -8.33 17.65
C LYS A 2 47.00 -8.91 17.48
N LEU A 3 46.31 -9.35 18.54
CA LEU A 3 44.95 -9.91 18.45
C LEU A 3 43.86 -8.80 18.38
N GLN A 4 44.10 -7.63 18.96
CA GLN A 4 43.18 -6.49 18.95
C GLN A 4 43.01 -5.91 17.54
N ASN A 5 44.08 -5.79 16.79
CA ASN A 5 44.02 -5.32 15.40
C ASN A 5 43.27 -6.31 14.50
N SER A 6 43.33 -7.63 14.77
CA SER A 6 42.62 -8.64 13.98
C SER A 6 41.10 -8.59 14.13
N LEU A 7 40.54 -8.31 15.32
CA LEU A 7 39.09 -8.20 15.58
C LEU A 7 38.49 -6.90 15.02
N VAL A 8 39.22 -5.79 15.10
CA VAL A 8 38.81 -4.51 14.49
C VAL A 8 38.82 -4.61 12.97
N TYR A 9 39.82 -5.29 12.38
CA TYR A 9 39.87 -5.55 10.95
C TYR A 9 38.74 -6.50 10.50
N LEU A 10 38.38 -7.50 11.31
CA LEU A 10 37.26 -8.43 10.97
C LEU A 10 35.92 -7.74 11.02
N SER A 11 35.66 -6.83 11.98
CA SER A 11 34.44 -6.02 12.02
C SER A 11 34.38 -5.01 10.87
N PHE A 12 35.50 -4.41 10.48
CA PHE A 12 35.58 -3.48 9.36
C PHE A 12 35.36 -4.19 8.00
N ILE A 13 35.87 -5.44 7.85
CA ILE A 13 35.66 -6.25 6.64
C ILE A 13 34.19 -6.68 6.51
N LEU A 14 33.50 -6.98 7.60
CA LEU A 14 32.06 -7.30 7.61
C LEU A 14 31.19 -6.09 7.25
N PHE A 15 31.60 -4.87 7.61
CA PHE A 15 30.88 -3.63 7.20
C PHE A 15 31.14 -3.21 5.75
N LEU A 16 32.30 -3.57 5.18
CA LEU A 16 32.64 -3.24 3.79
C LEU A 16 31.99 -4.18 2.76
N SER A 17 31.44 -5.34 3.19
CA SER A 17 30.79 -6.29 2.27
C SER A 17 29.32 -5.98 1.96
N CYS A 18 28.70 -4.94 2.59
CA CYS A 18 27.26 -4.69 2.50
C CYS A 18 26.85 -3.47 1.65
N SER A 19 27.71 -2.84 0.86
CA SER A 19 27.29 -1.59 0.20
C SER A 19 27.75 -1.34 -1.23
N ASN A 20 28.01 -2.36 -2.01
CA ASN A 20 28.03 -2.14 -3.45
C ASN A 20 26.74 -2.71 -4.06
N VAL A 21 25.70 -1.87 -4.08
CA VAL A 21 24.57 -2.06 -5.01
C VAL A 21 25.18 -2.06 -6.41
N ASN A 22 25.37 -3.24 -6.96
CA ASN A 22 25.91 -3.38 -8.32
C ASN A 22 24.74 -3.11 -9.27
N ILE A 23 24.63 -1.85 -9.72
CA ILE A 23 23.59 -1.36 -10.64
C ILE A 23 23.50 -2.26 -11.89
N GLU A 24 24.61 -2.81 -12.35
CA GLU A 24 24.63 -3.73 -13.49
C GLU A 24 23.91 -5.06 -13.18
N ASN A 25 24.05 -5.58 -11.95
CA ASN A 25 23.34 -6.79 -11.53
C ASN A 25 21.84 -6.50 -11.31
N GLU A 26 21.49 -5.34 -10.76
CA GLU A 26 20.08 -4.94 -10.65
C GLU A 26 19.42 -4.78 -12.03
N ASN A 27 20.10 -4.14 -12.98
CA ASN A 27 19.59 -4.03 -14.35
C ASN A 27 19.43 -5.41 -15.02
N LYS A 28 20.36 -6.34 -14.81
CA LYS A 28 20.23 -7.73 -15.31
C LYS A 28 19.04 -8.45 -14.69
N THR A 29 18.85 -8.32 -13.38
CA THR A 29 17.71 -8.92 -12.65
C THR A 29 16.38 -8.33 -13.14
N MET A 30 16.32 -7.00 -13.35
CA MET A 30 15.15 -6.33 -13.91
C MET A 30 14.82 -6.83 -15.33
N MET A 31 15.82 -6.91 -16.21
CA MET A 31 15.65 -7.41 -17.59
C MET A 31 15.22 -8.87 -17.60
N GLN A 32 15.71 -9.68 -16.67
CA GLN A 32 15.30 -11.08 -16.52
C GLN A 32 13.83 -11.18 -16.07
N GLY A 33 13.41 -10.38 -15.10
CA GLY A 33 12.01 -10.32 -14.65
C GLY A 33 11.04 -9.85 -15.76
N LEU A 34 11.45 -8.90 -16.62
CA LEU A 34 10.66 -8.52 -17.80
C LEU A 34 10.50 -9.66 -18.80
N LYS A 35 11.57 -10.41 -19.10
CA LYS A 35 11.50 -11.59 -19.97
C LYS A 35 10.63 -12.71 -19.40
N GLU A 36 10.67 -12.93 -18.09
CA GLU A 36 9.80 -13.92 -17.43
C GLU A 36 8.32 -13.53 -17.55
N LYS A 37 8.00 -12.24 -17.42
CA LYS A 37 6.64 -11.74 -17.67
C LYS A 37 6.21 -11.92 -19.12
N GLU A 38 7.08 -11.61 -20.09
CA GLU A 38 6.83 -11.81 -21.51
C GLU A 38 6.51 -13.28 -21.82
N ILE A 39 7.34 -14.21 -21.33
CA ILE A 39 7.15 -15.66 -21.53
C ILE A 39 5.83 -16.13 -20.88
N SER A 40 5.53 -15.68 -19.67
CA SER A 40 4.30 -16.06 -18.96
C SER A 40 3.06 -15.53 -19.70
N THR A 41 3.13 -14.32 -20.22
CA THR A 41 2.05 -13.68 -21.00
C THR A 41 1.79 -14.42 -22.31
N GLU A 42 2.86 -14.80 -23.03
CA GLU A 42 2.71 -15.56 -24.28
C GLU A 42 2.17 -16.98 -24.04
N ASN A 43 2.52 -17.63 -22.93
CA ASN A 43 1.96 -18.92 -22.55
C ASN A 43 0.46 -18.79 -22.24
N LEU A 44 0.06 -17.78 -21.47
CA LEU A 44 -1.34 -17.50 -21.18
C LEU A 44 -2.12 -17.18 -22.46
N ARG A 45 -1.54 -16.42 -23.38
CA ARG A 45 -2.14 -16.09 -24.67
C ARG A 45 -2.44 -17.33 -25.52
N LYS A 46 -1.53 -18.30 -25.51
CA LYS A 46 -1.74 -19.59 -26.18
C LYS A 46 -2.83 -20.43 -25.52
N GLU A 47 -2.81 -20.48 -24.19
CA GLU A 47 -3.80 -21.21 -23.39
C GLU A 47 -5.22 -20.66 -23.60
N LYS A 48 -5.35 -19.35 -23.66
CA LYS A 48 -6.63 -18.62 -23.78
C LYS A 48 -7.01 -18.26 -25.21
N GLU A 49 -6.33 -18.77 -26.20
CA GLU A 49 -6.54 -18.48 -27.64
C GLU A 49 -6.54 -16.97 -27.94
N GLY A 50 -5.77 -16.20 -27.17
CA GLY A 50 -5.67 -14.75 -27.27
C GLY A 50 -6.91 -13.99 -26.80
N MET A 51 -7.81 -14.59 -26.02
CA MET A 51 -9.00 -13.96 -25.44
C MET A 51 -8.91 -13.90 -23.92
N LEU A 52 -9.41 -12.81 -23.32
CA LEU A 52 -9.55 -12.65 -21.88
C LEU A 52 -10.98 -12.21 -21.53
N SER A 53 -11.57 -12.89 -20.59
CA SER A 53 -12.83 -12.47 -19.96
C SER A 53 -12.59 -11.49 -18.81
N LEU A 54 -13.65 -10.80 -18.38
CA LEU A 54 -13.60 -9.88 -17.23
C LEU A 54 -13.17 -10.60 -15.95
N ASP A 55 -13.76 -11.76 -15.66
CA ASP A 55 -13.46 -12.53 -14.45
C ASP A 55 -12.00 -13.00 -14.42
N GLU A 56 -11.46 -13.45 -15.57
CA GLU A 56 -10.05 -13.81 -15.70
C GLU A 56 -9.12 -12.62 -15.44
N CYS A 57 -9.47 -11.42 -15.93
CA CYS A 57 -8.71 -10.20 -15.65
C CYS A 57 -8.74 -9.86 -14.16
N ILE A 58 -9.89 -10.00 -13.49
CA ILE A 58 -10.03 -9.79 -12.05
C ILE A 58 -9.15 -10.77 -11.27
N ASP A 59 -9.22 -12.08 -11.59
CA ASP A 59 -8.44 -13.11 -10.91
C ASP A 59 -6.93 -12.90 -11.08
N LEU A 60 -6.49 -12.54 -12.30
CA LEU A 60 -5.09 -12.22 -12.56
C LEU A 60 -4.63 -10.99 -11.78
N ALA A 61 -5.46 -9.95 -11.69
CA ALA A 61 -5.15 -8.75 -10.91
C ALA A 61 -5.01 -9.07 -9.42
N LEU A 62 -5.98 -9.79 -8.84
CA LEU A 62 -5.95 -10.18 -7.43
C LEU A 62 -4.70 -11.02 -7.09
N LYS A 63 -4.21 -11.82 -8.02
CA LYS A 63 -3.02 -12.67 -7.85
C LYS A 63 -1.70 -11.93 -8.10
N ASN A 64 -1.65 -11.03 -9.09
CA ASN A 64 -0.40 -10.52 -9.62
C ASN A 64 -0.15 -9.05 -9.33
N ASN A 65 -1.19 -8.25 -9.02
CA ASN A 65 -1.07 -6.80 -8.88
C ASN A 65 -0.04 -6.42 -7.81
N SER A 66 0.85 -5.50 -8.15
CA SER A 66 1.95 -5.08 -7.29
C SER A 66 1.46 -4.33 -6.04
N GLN A 67 0.37 -3.56 -6.14
CA GLN A 67 -0.17 -2.82 -5.00
C GLN A 67 -0.78 -3.76 -3.96
N ILE A 68 -1.49 -4.81 -4.41
CA ILE A 68 -2.01 -5.86 -3.51
C ILE A 68 -0.86 -6.56 -2.81
N LYS A 69 0.17 -7.00 -3.54
CA LYS A 69 1.36 -7.65 -2.95
C LYS A 69 2.08 -6.76 -1.94
N LEU A 70 2.17 -5.45 -2.20
CA LEU A 70 2.74 -4.50 -1.23
C LEU A 70 1.90 -4.45 0.05
N LYS A 71 0.57 -4.40 -0.04
CA LYS A 71 -0.31 -4.38 1.14
C LYS A 71 -0.28 -5.70 1.91
N GLU A 72 -0.19 -6.84 1.24
CA GLU A 72 0.05 -8.13 1.89
C GLU A 72 1.37 -8.16 2.68
N ILE A 73 2.45 -7.56 2.14
CA ILE A 73 3.72 -7.43 2.84
C ILE A 73 3.59 -6.50 4.03
N GLU A 74 2.91 -5.35 3.90
CA GLU A 74 2.65 -4.41 5.00
C GLU A 74 1.85 -5.10 6.13
N ALA A 75 0.85 -5.91 5.81
CA ALA A 75 0.10 -6.70 6.79
C ALA A 75 0.99 -7.73 7.51
N LYS A 76 1.89 -8.41 6.78
CA LYS A 76 2.89 -9.31 7.38
C LYS A 76 3.86 -8.56 8.30
N ILE A 77 4.30 -7.34 7.92
CA ILE A 77 5.16 -6.48 8.75
C ILE A 77 4.41 -6.09 10.03
N ALA A 78 3.15 -5.64 9.94
CA ALA A 78 2.35 -5.28 11.11
C ALA A 78 2.16 -6.47 12.08
N LYS A 79 1.98 -7.68 11.56
CA LYS A 79 1.95 -8.91 12.35
C LYS A 79 3.28 -9.20 13.06
N ILE A 80 4.41 -8.93 12.40
CA ILE A 80 5.75 -9.05 13.00
C ILE A 80 5.94 -7.98 14.07
N ASP A 81 5.52 -6.74 13.84
CA ASP A 81 5.55 -5.64 14.82
C ASP A 81 4.80 -5.97 16.11
N LYS A 82 3.63 -6.64 15.99
CA LYS A 82 2.90 -7.16 17.14
C LYS A 82 3.73 -8.20 17.90
N LYS A 83 4.39 -9.14 17.20
CA LYS A 83 5.29 -10.14 17.83
C LYS A 83 6.50 -9.48 18.50
N ILE A 84 7.09 -8.44 17.87
CA ILE A 84 8.17 -7.65 18.46
C ILE A 84 7.69 -6.99 19.76
N SER A 85 6.48 -6.43 19.73
CA SER A 85 5.87 -5.82 20.93
C SER A 85 5.64 -6.84 22.06
N PHE A 86 5.25 -8.07 21.72
CA PHE A 86 5.15 -9.17 22.68
C PHE A 86 6.50 -9.50 23.32
N GLY A 87 7.61 -9.36 22.57
CA GLY A 87 8.96 -9.55 23.07
C GLY A 87 9.30 -8.65 24.27
N ASN A 88 8.58 -7.53 24.48
CA ASN A 88 8.75 -6.67 25.65
C ASN A 88 8.23 -7.28 26.97
N PHE A 89 7.49 -8.37 26.92
CA PHE A 89 7.10 -9.15 28.12
C PHE A 89 8.13 -10.22 28.48
N LEU A 90 9.05 -10.53 27.58
CA LEU A 90 9.99 -11.64 27.74
C LEU A 90 11.30 -11.17 28.40
N PRO A 91 12.04 -12.08 29.05
CA PRO A 91 13.36 -11.77 29.59
C PRO A 91 14.30 -11.28 28.49
N LYS A 92 15.03 -10.19 28.77
CA LYS A 92 16.13 -9.70 27.91
C LYS A 92 17.44 -10.19 28.50
N ILE A 93 18.18 -11.01 27.75
CA ILE A 93 19.46 -11.54 28.15
C ILE A 93 20.54 -10.85 27.33
N SER A 94 21.56 -10.30 28.00
CA SER A 94 22.67 -9.63 27.36
C SER A 94 23.99 -10.12 27.93
N ALA A 95 25.01 -10.24 27.05
CA ALA A 95 26.38 -10.55 27.42
C ALA A 95 27.27 -9.38 27.03
N MET A 96 28.13 -8.96 27.93
CA MET A 96 29.13 -7.93 27.70
C MET A 96 30.52 -8.49 28.06
N TYR A 97 31.49 -8.18 27.22
CA TYR A 97 32.89 -8.47 27.49
C TYR A 97 33.72 -7.24 27.11
N SER A 98 34.58 -6.79 28.04
CA SER A 98 35.46 -5.65 27.77
C SER A 98 36.88 -5.95 28.23
N ILE A 99 37.84 -5.48 27.46
CA ILE A 99 39.28 -5.46 27.82
C ILE A 99 39.64 -3.99 27.91
N SER A 100 40.19 -3.60 29.05
CA SER A 100 40.64 -2.22 29.31
C SER A 100 42.11 -2.22 29.65
N GLU A 101 42.85 -1.27 29.05
CA GLU A 101 44.27 -1.01 29.34
C GLU A 101 44.38 0.43 29.86
N LEU A 102 44.99 0.57 31.04
CA LEU A 102 45.29 1.85 31.67
C LEU A 102 46.77 2.22 31.45
N ASP A 103 47.10 3.50 31.45
CA ASP A 103 48.48 3.97 31.37
C ASP A 103 49.29 3.54 32.61
N ARG A 104 48.59 3.43 33.75
CA ARG A 104 49.16 2.99 35.05
C ARG A 104 48.13 2.21 35.86
N TYR A 105 48.59 1.43 36.85
CA TYR A 105 47.71 0.80 37.83
C TYR A 105 47.15 1.85 38.80
N VAL A 106 45.93 1.64 39.29
CA VAL A 106 45.31 2.47 40.33
C VAL A 106 45.55 1.82 41.70
N SER A 107 46.06 2.60 42.65
CA SER A 107 46.32 2.13 44.04
C SER A 107 45.66 3.07 45.03
N ALA A 108 45.21 2.55 46.16
CA ALA A 108 44.79 3.32 47.32
C ALA A 108 45.88 3.15 48.42
N THR A 109 46.26 4.28 48.98
CA THR A 109 47.17 4.31 50.13
C THR A 109 46.33 4.63 51.36
N ILE A 110 46.31 3.70 52.32
CA ILE A 110 45.57 3.82 53.57
C ILE A 110 46.60 4.02 54.68
N PRO A 111 46.51 5.08 55.47
CA PRO A 111 47.37 5.24 56.64
C PRO A 111 47.06 4.12 57.63
N THR A 112 48.11 3.47 58.15
CA THR A 112 47.96 2.45 59.20
C THR A 112 48.10 3.13 60.54
N PRO A 113 47.12 2.92 61.46
CA PRO A 113 47.18 3.53 62.77
C PRO A 113 48.33 2.98 63.57
N ASP A 114 48.95 3.83 64.39
CA ASP A 114 49.94 3.41 65.39
C ASP A 114 49.32 2.44 66.38
N VAL A 115 50.06 1.40 66.74
CA VAL A 115 49.58 0.41 67.71
C VAL A 115 50.05 0.82 69.12
N THR A 116 49.09 1.16 69.98
CA THR A 116 49.37 1.46 71.35
C THR A 116 49.24 0.18 72.21
N LEU A 117 50.33 -0.31 72.76
CA LEU A 117 50.32 -1.44 73.63
C LEU A 117 50.07 -0.99 75.09
N GLY A 118 48.81 -1.08 75.53
CA GLY A 118 48.38 -0.66 76.87
C GLY A 118 49.04 -1.43 78.04
N ILE A 119 49.57 -2.64 77.77
CA ILE A 119 50.19 -3.55 78.78
C ILE A 119 51.59 -3.11 79.22
N LEU A 120 52.27 -2.23 78.50
CA LEU A 120 53.64 -1.75 78.75
C LEU A 120 53.67 -0.22 78.97
N GLY A 121 52.77 0.34 79.77
CA GLY A 121 52.77 1.75 80.10
C GLY A 121 52.39 2.73 78.98
N GLY A 122 51.65 2.30 78.00
CA GLY A 122 51.16 3.19 76.91
C GLY A 122 52.18 3.47 75.82
N ILE A 123 53.15 2.61 75.58
CA ILE A 123 54.08 2.79 74.47
C ILE A 123 53.36 2.64 73.17
N THR A 124 53.34 3.70 72.40
CA THR A 124 52.81 3.72 71.01
C THR A 124 53.99 3.29 70.10
N LEU A 125 53.84 2.15 69.45
CA LEU A 125 54.73 1.73 68.38
C LEU A 125 54.24 2.30 67.05
N PRO A 126 55.09 3.04 66.32
CA PRO A 126 54.70 3.50 64.98
C PRO A 126 54.45 2.28 64.10
N SER A 127 53.37 2.33 63.33
CA SER A 127 53.08 1.30 62.37
C SER A 127 54.16 1.26 61.25
N LEU A 128 54.75 0.08 61.02
CA LEU A 128 55.68 -0.10 59.92
C LEU A 128 55.10 -1.13 58.92
N PRO A 129 54.80 -0.69 57.70
CA PRO A 129 54.93 0.67 57.14
C PRO A 129 53.86 1.60 57.61
N ALA A 130 54.13 2.94 57.69
CA ALA A 130 53.19 3.96 58.11
C ALA A 130 51.97 4.12 57.17
N THR A 131 52.05 3.55 56.05
CA THR A 131 50.94 3.51 55.03
C THR A 131 50.95 2.13 54.36
N LEU A 132 49.77 1.59 54.15
CA LEU A 132 49.53 0.40 53.35
C LEU A 132 49.01 0.83 51.98
N THR A 133 49.79 0.58 50.92
CA THR A 133 49.35 0.83 49.56
C THR A 133 48.85 -0.49 48.97
N SER A 134 47.57 -0.53 48.68
CA SER A 134 46.95 -1.67 48.04
C SER A 134 46.63 -1.34 46.58
N ARG A 135 47.01 -2.22 45.65
CA ARG A 135 46.61 -2.10 44.24
C ARG A 135 45.14 -2.41 44.13
N MET A 136 44.36 -1.47 43.56
CA MET A 136 42.90 -1.59 43.37
C MET A 136 42.56 -2.07 41.98
N VAL A 137 43.25 -1.57 40.96
CA VAL A 137 43.01 -1.91 39.56
C VAL A 137 44.36 -2.16 38.88
N ASP A 138 44.50 -3.28 38.21
CA ASP A 138 45.68 -3.58 37.39
C ASP A 138 45.66 -2.77 36.08
N LYS A 139 46.84 -2.66 35.46
CA LYS A 139 47.00 -1.96 34.19
C LYS A 139 46.13 -2.57 33.11
N ASP A 140 46.10 -3.90 33.02
CA ASP A 140 45.27 -4.65 32.09
C ASP A 140 44.19 -5.40 32.87
N PHE A 141 42.93 -5.09 32.66
CA PHE A 141 41.83 -5.79 33.30
C PHE A 141 40.69 -6.14 32.33
N LYS A 142 40.05 -7.24 32.61
CA LYS A 142 38.95 -7.78 31.83
C LYS A 142 37.67 -7.73 32.65
N ASN A 143 36.60 -7.26 32.05
CA ASN A 143 35.25 -7.36 32.63
C ASN A 143 34.35 -8.16 31.71
N TYR A 144 33.49 -8.96 32.30
CA TYR A 144 32.43 -9.63 31.61
C TYR A 144 31.14 -9.61 32.43
N ALA A 145 30.02 -9.54 31.75
CA ALA A 145 28.73 -9.60 32.41
C ALA A 145 27.78 -10.42 31.56
N LEU A 146 27.05 -11.30 32.19
CA LEU A 146 25.87 -11.95 31.64
C LEU A 146 24.69 -11.51 32.51
N THR A 147 23.77 -10.72 31.92
CA THR A 147 22.66 -10.14 32.67
C THR A 147 21.32 -10.54 32.03
N ALA A 148 20.33 -10.81 32.86
CA ALA A 148 18.97 -11.08 32.47
C ALA A 148 18.05 -10.07 33.17
N GLN A 149 17.16 -9.44 32.41
CA GLN A 149 16.13 -8.52 32.90
C GLN A 149 14.76 -9.01 32.48
N LEU A 150 13.87 -9.29 33.42
CA LEU A 150 12.48 -9.67 33.20
C LEU A 150 11.58 -8.53 33.68
N PRO A 151 10.80 -7.87 32.81
CA PRO A 151 9.78 -6.92 33.20
C PRO A 151 8.63 -7.66 33.90
N ILE A 152 8.35 -7.34 35.18
CA ILE A 152 7.25 -7.93 35.95
C ILE A 152 6.01 -7.06 35.85
N PHE A 153 6.18 -5.74 36.00
CA PHE A 153 5.09 -4.78 35.91
C PHE A 153 5.58 -3.53 35.16
N VAL A 154 5.24 -3.46 33.87
CA VAL A 154 5.50 -2.32 32.99
C VAL A 154 4.20 -2.03 32.21
N PRO A 155 3.27 -1.21 32.80
CA PRO A 155 1.92 -1.04 32.25
C PRO A 155 1.88 -0.57 30.79
N ALA A 156 2.81 0.27 30.38
CA ALA A 156 2.93 0.75 28.99
C ALA A 156 3.03 -0.40 27.97
N THR A 157 3.64 -1.52 28.35
CA THR A 157 3.86 -2.66 27.45
C THR A 157 2.54 -3.32 27.02
N TRP A 158 1.56 -3.44 27.93
CA TRP A 158 0.26 -4.02 27.60
C TRP A 158 -0.51 -3.17 26.59
N PHE A 159 -0.51 -1.86 26.79
CA PHE A 159 -1.20 -0.93 25.91
C PHE A 159 -0.47 -0.78 24.57
N LEU A 160 0.85 -0.88 24.55
CA LEU A 160 1.64 -0.91 23.34
C LEU A 160 1.32 -2.18 22.52
N TYR A 161 1.25 -3.35 23.16
CA TYR A 161 0.85 -4.59 22.49
C TYR A 161 -0.57 -4.49 21.92
N SER A 162 -1.53 -3.97 22.69
CA SER A 162 -2.91 -3.72 22.24
C SER A 162 -2.96 -2.75 21.05
N ALA A 163 -2.16 -1.68 21.08
CA ALA A 163 -2.08 -0.73 19.97
C ALA A 163 -1.48 -1.39 18.69
N ARG A 164 -0.48 -2.28 18.83
CA ARG A 164 0.10 -3.03 17.70
C ARG A 164 -0.86 -4.07 17.14
N GLU A 165 -1.67 -4.71 17.97
CA GLU A 165 -2.74 -5.62 17.52
C GLU A 165 -3.77 -4.89 16.66
N LYS A 166 -4.21 -3.69 17.07
CA LYS A 166 -5.11 -2.85 16.30
C LYS A 166 -4.45 -2.33 15.02
N GLY A 167 -3.13 -2.07 15.05
CA GLY A 167 -2.34 -1.74 13.87
C GLY A 167 -2.29 -2.89 12.85
N GLU A 168 -2.20 -4.15 13.29
CA GLU A 168 -2.32 -5.34 12.43
C GLU A 168 -3.70 -5.37 11.77
N ASN A 169 -4.79 -5.13 12.51
CA ASN A 169 -6.15 -5.08 11.97
C ASN A 169 -6.32 -3.99 10.92
N ILE A 170 -5.74 -2.79 11.14
CA ILE A 170 -5.75 -1.70 10.16
C ILE A 170 -5.07 -2.15 8.86
N SER A 171 -3.92 -2.83 8.95
CA SER A 171 -3.20 -3.30 7.76
C SER A 171 -3.99 -4.35 6.99
N LEU A 172 -4.70 -5.26 7.67
CA LEU A 172 -5.57 -6.26 7.05
C LEU A 172 -6.76 -5.59 6.34
N TYR A 173 -7.48 -4.68 6.99
CA TYR A 173 -8.58 -3.94 6.34
C TYR A 173 -8.10 -3.07 5.18
N THR A 174 -6.86 -2.54 5.25
CA THR A 174 -6.26 -1.78 4.15
C THR A 174 -5.93 -2.69 2.97
N GLU A 175 -5.48 -3.91 3.21
CA GLU A 175 -5.27 -4.92 2.19
C GLU A 175 -6.59 -5.27 1.49
N ASP A 176 -7.66 -5.55 2.24
CA ASP A 176 -8.99 -5.88 1.69
C ASP A 176 -9.57 -4.71 0.89
N LEU A 177 -9.47 -3.48 1.40
CA LEU A 177 -9.88 -2.27 0.67
C LEU A 177 -9.10 -2.14 -0.65
N THR A 178 -7.80 -2.41 -0.63
CA THR A 178 -6.96 -2.34 -1.84
C THR A 178 -7.39 -3.38 -2.87
N LYS A 179 -7.71 -4.62 -2.46
CA LYS A 179 -8.25 -5.66 -3.35
C LYS A 179 -9.55 -5.21 -4.02
N LYS A 180 -10.50 -4.64 -3.24
CA LYS A 180 -11.77 -4.10 -3.76
C LYS A 180 -11.53 -2.96 -4.76
N MET A 181 -10.63 -2.01 -4.44
CA MET A 181 -10.28 -0.91 -5.33
C MET A 181 -9.64 -1.37 -6.63
N ILE A 182 -8.71 -2.33 -6.59
CA ILE A 182 -8.08 -2.89 -7.79
C ILE A 182 -9.09 -3.66 -8.62
N LYS A 183 -9.99 -4.44 -8.00
CA LYS A 183 -11.10 -5.10 -8.71
C LYS A 183 -11.92 -4.08 -9.51
N LEU A 184 -12.39 -3.01 -8.86
CA LEU A 184 -13.18 -1.97 -9.53
C LEU A 184 -12.39 -1.25 -10.63
N LYS A 185 -11.09 -1.00 -10.41
CA LYS A 185 -10.21 -0.39 -11.41
C LYS A 185 -10.11 -1.26 -12.66
N VAL A 186 -9.85 -2.56 -12.50
CA VAL A 186 -9.78 -3.53 -13.61
C VAL A 186 -11.10 -3.61 -14.37
N ILE A 187 -12.23 -3.64 -13.67
CA ILE A 187 -13.56 -3.60 -14.28
C ILE A 187 -13.73 -2.32 -15.13
N SER A 188 -13.38 -1.18 -14.58
CA SER A 188 -13.49 0.11 -15.28
C SER A 188 -12.59 0.17 -16.52
N GLU A 189 -11.34 -0.31 -16.43
CA GLU A 189 -10.39 -0.37 -17.53
C GLU A 189 -10.84 -1.34 -18.63
N TYR A 190 -11.37 -2.49 -18.23
CA TYR A 190 -11.92 -3.48 -19.16
C TYR A 190 -13.06 -2.90 -20.00
N TYR A 191 -14.06 -2.31 -19.36
CA TYR A 191 -15.17 -1.68 -20.07
C TYR A 191 -14.74 -0.45 -20.86
N TYR A 192 -13.74 0.30 -20.40
CA TYR A 192 -13.17 1.41 -21.16
C TYR A 192 -12.53 0.96 -22.48
N ILE A 193 -11.81 -0.19 -22.47
CA ILE A 193 -11.27 -0.78 -23.70
C ILE A 193 -12.40 -1.16 -24.67
N LEU A 194 -13.46 -1.82 -24.18
CA LEU A 194 -14.62 -2.17 -25.01
C LEU A 194 -15.31 -0.91 -25.58
N ALA A 195 -15.41 0.17 -24.80
CA ALA A 195 -15.95 1.44 -25.26
C ALA A 195 -15.11 2.06 -26.38
N LEU A 196 -13.77 2.00 -26.30
CA LEU A 196 -12.87 2.47 -27.35
C LEU A 196 -12.94 1.60 -28.60
N GLU A 197 -13.12 0.28 -28.46
CA GLU A 197 -13.33 -0.63 -29.60
C GLU A 197 -14.69 -0.34 -30.31
N SER A 198 -15.72 -0.02 -29.54
CA SER A 198 -17.00 0.44 -30.06
C SER A 198 -16.87 1.77 -30.81
N GLU A 199 -16.18 2.75 -30.22
CA GLU A 199 -15.93 4.05 -30.85
C GLU A 199 -15.13 3.92 -32.16
N LYS A 200 -14.18 2.98 -32.23
CA LYS A 200 -13.44 2.70 -33.46
C LYS A 200 -14.38 2.34 -34.60
N ARG A 201 -15.39 1.49 -34.37
CA ARG A 201 -16.37 1.12 -35.42
C ARG A 201 -17.12 2.34 -35.94
N VAL A 202 -17.53 3.25 -35.05
CA VAL A 202 -18.16 4.52 -35.45
C VAL A 202 -17.25 5.38 -36.32
N LEU A 203 -15.99 5.56 -35.89
CA LEU A 203 -15.01 6.35 -36.63
C LEU A 203 -14.70 5.76 -38.02
N GLU A 204 -14.63 4.45 -38.13
CA GLU A 204 -14.43 3.74 -39.41
C GLU A 204 -15.65 3.94 -40.32
N SER A 205 -16.90 3.88 -39.82
CA SER A 205 -18.11 4.18 -40.56
C SER A 205 -18.16 5.64 -41.00
N GLU A 206 -17.83 6.59 -40.14
CA GLU A 206 -17.75 8.03 -40.48
C GLU A 206 -16.69 8.33 -41.55
N TYR A 207 -15.56 7.60 -41.51
CA TYR A 207 -14.50 7.72 -42.50
C TYR A 207 -14.96 7.25 -43.88
N GLU A 208 -15.65 6.10 -43.98
CA GLU A 208 -16.20 5.62 -45.24
C GLU A 208 -17.31 6.55 -45.78
N TYR A 209 -18.12 7.12 -44.91
CA TYR A 209 -19.10 8.16 -45.30
C TYR A 209 -18.40 9.41 -45.87
N ALA A 210 -17.35 9.92 -45.21
CA ALA A 210 -16.57 11.06 -45.69
C ALA A 210 -15.91 10.80 -47.05
N LYS A 211 -15.40 9.58 -47.29
CA LYS A 211 -14.86 9.17 -48.60
C LYS A 211 -15.91 9.22 -49.71
N ASN A 212 -17.12 8.74 -49.41
CA ASN A 212 -18.20 8.74 -50.38
C ASN A 212 -18.65 10.18 -50.69
N LEU A 213 -18.74 11.07 -49.70
CA LEU A 213 -19.01 12.48 -49.89
C LEU A 213 -17.96 13.17 -50.79
N ASN A 214 -16.67 12.90 -50.54
CA ASN A 214 -15.59 13.47 -51.37
C ASN A 214 -15.62 12.94 -52.78
N LYS A 215 -15.95 11.67 -52.99
CA LYS A 215 -16.12 11.10 -54.34
C LYS A 215 -17.23 11.83 -55.07
N ASN A 216 -18.39 12.07 -54.46
CA ASN A 216 -19.50 12.80 -55.07
C ASN A 216 -19.12 14.28 -55.30
N ALA A 217 -18.42 14.93 -54.37
CA ALA A 217 -17.93 16.29 -54.53
C ALA A 217 -16.97 16.44 -55.73
N LYS A 218 -16.05 15.49 -55.94
CA LYS A 218 -15.16 15.48 -57.12
C LYS A 218 -15.93 15.40 -58.44
N LEU A 219 -16.91 14.52 -58.52
CA LEU A 219 -17.79 14.42 -59.69
C LEU A 219 -18.57 15.71 -59.94
N ALA A 220 -19.07 16.34 -58.86
CA ALA A 220 -19.78 17.62 -58.93
C ALA A 220 -18.87 18.79 -59.33
N LEU A 221 -17.61 18.77 -58.94
CA LEU A 221 -16.61 19.75 -59.36
C LEU A 221 -16.26 19.58 -60.84
N GLU A 222 -16.07 18.33 -61.30
CA GLU A 222 -15.84 18.01 -62.74
C GLU A 222 -17.05 18.48 -63.58
N ALA A 223 -18.26 18.41 -63.06
CA ALA A 223 -19.47 18.91 -63.72
C ALA A 223 -19.70 20.44 -63.53
N GLU A 224 -18.73 21.17 -62.96
CA GLU A 224 -18.74 22.60 -62.68
C GLU A 224 -19.95 23.03 -61.77
N SER A 225 -20.58 22.09 -61.04
CA SER A 225 -21.77 22.34 -60.22
C SER A 225 -21.45 22.80 -58.80
N ILE A 226 -20.19 22.70 -58.38
CA ILE A 226 -19.69 23.21 -57.08
C ILE A 226 -18.37 23.96 -57.27
N LEU A 227 -17.97 24.74 -56.25
CA LEU A 227 -16.72 25.45 -56.20
C LEU A 227 -15.59 24.58 -55.59
N LYS A 228 -14.34 24.85 -55.96
CA LYS A 228 -13.19 24.05 -55.52
C LYS A 228 -13.05 23.97 -53.99
N TRP A 229 -13.34 25.04 -53.27
CA TRP A 229 -13.25 25.04 -51.80
C TRP A 229 -14.28 24.07 -51.16
N GLN A 230 -15.40 23.79 -51.82
CA GLN A 230 -16.42 22.84 -51.33
C GLN A 230 -15.90 21.40 -51.43
N GLU A 231 -15.17 21.08 -52.50
CA GLU A 231 -14.47 19.80 -52.64
C GLU A 231 -13.34 19.69 -51.59
N GLU A 232 -12.50 20.71 -51.45
CA GLU A 232 -11.42 20.75 -50.44
C GLU A 232 -11.96 20.59 -49.02
N GLN A 233 -13.17 21.07 -48.71
CA GLN A 233 -13.84 20.85 -47.42
C GLN A 233 -14.12 19.38 -47.15
N THR A 234 -14.54 18.61 -48.17
CA THR A 234 -14.76 17.18 -48.03
C THR A 234 -13.44 16.39 -47.91
N GLU A 235 -12.37 16.84 -48.56
CA GLU A 235 -11.04 16.27 -48.38
C GLU A 235 -10.51 16.53 -46.94
N LEU A 236 -10.74 17.72 -46.40
CA LEU A 236 -10.42 18.05 -45.01
C LEU A 236 -11.15 17.12 -44.04
N LEU A 237 -12.44 16.82 -44.30
CA LEU A 237 -13.23 15.91 -43.47
C LEU A 237 -12.63 14.50 -43.43
N ILE A 238 -12.16 13.96 -44.59
CA ILE A 238 -11.46 12.67 -44.63
C ILE A 238 -10.23 12.70 -43.71
N LYS A 239 -9.38 13.73 -43.81
CA LYS A 239 -8.17 13.89 -43.01
C LYS A 239 -8.49 13.99 -41.51
N GLN A 240 -9.57 14.67 -41.15
CA GLN A 240 -10.06 14.74 -39.77
C GLN A 240 -10.45 13.35 -39.25
N LYS A 241 -11.21 12.56 -40.02
CA LYS A 241 -11.60 11.19 -39.61
C LYS A 241 -10.44 10.22 -39.55
N GLU A 242 -9.48 10.29 -40.48
CA GLU A 242 -8.21 9.53 -40.38
C GLU A 242 -7.44 9.85 -39.08
N ASN A 243 -7.35 11.14 -38.74
CA ASN A 243 -6.66 11.54 -37.53
C ASN A 243 -7.40 11.05 -36.27
N ALA A 244 -8.73 11.10 -36.25
CA ALA A 244 -9.53 10.57 -35.16
C ALA A 244 -9.31 9.06 -34.96
N ILE A 245 -9.29 8.26 -36.05
CA ILE A 245 -8.99 6.81 -36.00
C ILE A 245 -7.56 6.57 -35.44
N LYS A 246 -6.57 7.35 -35.89
CA LYS A 246 -5.20 7.23 -35.37
C LYS A 246 -5.12 7.54 -33.86
N ASN A 247 -5.85 8.55 -33.39
CA ASN A 247 -5.91 8.91 -31.97
C ASN A 247 -6.59 7.79 -31.17
N ASN A 248 -7.77 7.35 -31.58
CA ASN A 248 -8.47 6.23 -30.93
C ASN A 248 -7.58 4.97 -30.83
N LYS A 249 -6.81 4.64 -31.89
CA LYS A 249 -5.87 3.52 -31.84
C LYS A 249 -4.76 3.70 -30.78
N ARG A 250 -4.27 4.94 -30.61
CA ARG A 250 -3.27 5.24 -29.55
C ARG A 250 -3.90 5.12 -28.16
N ASP A 251 -5.12 5.66 -27.98
CA ASP A 251 -5.84 5.58 -26.71
C ASP A 251 -6.15 4.13 -26.34
N LEU A 252 -6.59 3.32 -27.31
CA LEU A 252 -6.81 1.89 -27.14
C LEU A 252 -5.53 1.15 -26.73
N GLN A 253 -4.40 1.48 -27.35
CA GLN A 253 -3.10 0.88 -26.98
C GLN A 253 -2.73 1.24 -25.54
N ILE A 254 -2.87 2.49 -25.13
CA ILE A 254 -2.58 2.93 -23.77
C ILE A 254 -3.52 2.27 -22.76
N ALA A 255 -4.82 2.18 -23.07
CA ALA A 255 -5.81 1.53 -22.22
C ALA A 255 -5.46 0.04 -22.03
N LYS A 256 -5.11 -0.67 -23.08
CA LYS A 256 -4.64 -2.07 -23.01
C LYS A 256 -3.38 -2.21 -22.16
N MET A 257 -2.38 -1.32 -22.33
CA MET A 257 -1.16 -1.34 -21.51
C MET A 257 -1.46 -1.13 -20.04
N ASN A 258 -2.39 -0.23 -19.67
CA ASN A 258 -2.79 0.00 -18.29
C ASN A 258 -3.41 -1.26 -17.67
N LEU A 259 -4.37 -1.87 -18.36
CA LEU A 259 -4.97 -3.12 -17.91
C LEU A 259 -3.93 -4.24 -17.77
N MET A 260 -3.03 -4.41 -18.76
CA MET A 260 -1.96 -5.41 -18.67
C MET A 260 -1.06 -5.19 -17.45
N ASN A 261 -0.72 -3.93 -17.14
CA ASN A 261 0.03 -3.58 -15.93
C ASN A 261 -0.73 -3.99 -14.66
N ASP A 262 -2.03 -3.69 -14.59
CA ASP A 262 -2.82 -3.95 -13.38
C ASP A 262 -3.09 -5.43 -13.15
N ILE A 263 -3.21 -6.23 -14.22
CA ILE A 263 -3.31 -7.69 -14.13
C ILE A 263 -1.93 -8.39 -14.03
N GLY A 264 -0.83 -7.60 -14.06
CA GLY A 264 0.54 -8.09 -13.85
C GLY A 264 1.15 -8.85 -15.02
N LEU A 265 0.65 -8.65 -16.24
CA LEU A 265 1.17 -9.22 -17.47
C LEU A 265 2.17 -8.29 -18.19
N ASP A 266 2.75 -8.76 -19.30
CA ASP A 266 3.58 -7.91 -20.17
C ASP A 266 2.73 -6.82 -20.82
N LEU A 267 3.27 -5.58 -20.89
CA LEU A 267 2.55 -4.40 -21.39
C LEU A 267 2.18 -4.51 -22.88
N ASN A 268 2.90 -5.31 -23.65
CA ASN A 268 2.67 -5.52 -25.08
C ASN A 268 1.77 -6.74 -25.37
N GLY A 269 1.20 -7.35 -24.31
CA GLY A 269 0.28 -8.47 -24.48
C GLY A 269 -0.92 -8.09 -25.36
N ASP A 270 -1.06 -8.74 -26.52
CA ASP A 270 -2.18 -8.48 -27.44
C ASP A 270 -3.29 -9.52 -27.21
N PHE A 271 -4.32 -9.10 -26.47
CA PHE A 271 -5.51 -9.89 -26.19
C PHE A 271 -6.76 -9.22 -26.77
N ARG A 272 -7.76 -10.04 -27.09
CA ARG A 272 -9.13 -9.62 -27.37
C ARG A 272 -9.95 -9.76 -26.09
N PHE A 273 -10.84 -8.83 -25.85
CA PHE A 273 -11.68 -8.81 -24.67
C PHE A 273 -13.09 -9.28 -25.01
N VAL A 274 -13.60 -10.22 -24.21
CA VAL A 274 -14.95 -10.78 -24.42
C VAL A 274 -15.96 -9.83 -23.81
N ILE A 275 -17.05 -9.54 -24.53
CA ILE A 275 -18.14 -8.73 -24.00
C ILE A 275 -18.86 -9.56 -22.92
N PRO A 276 -18.90 -9.10 -21.64
CA PRO A 276 -19.59 -9.83 -20.58
C PRO A 276 -21.10 -9.90 -20.87
N GLU A 277 -21.72 -10.97 -20.38
CA GLU A 277 -23.17 -11.11 -20.43
C GLU A 277 -23.86 -10.06 -19.55
N ASP A 278 -24.98 -9.52 -20.04
CA ASP A 278 -25.76 -8.52 -19.32
C ASP A 278 -26.43 -9.13 -18.09
N THR A 279 -26.11 -8.62 -16.92
CA THR A 279 -26.74 -9.03 -15.65
C THR A 279 -27.67 -7.93 -15.16
N VAL A 280 -28.95 -8.28 -14.96
CA VAL A 280 -29.90 -7.36 -14.35
C VAL A 280 -29.68 -7.32 -12.84
N TYR A 281 -29.22 -6.18 -12.34
CA TYR A 281 -29.07 -5.96 -10.91
C TYR A 281 -30.33 -5.30 -10.35
N LYS A 282 -30.93 -5.94 -9.33
CA LYS A 282 -32.07 -5.36 -8.61
C LYS A 282 -31.54 -4.40 -7.56
N LEU A 283 -31.67 -3.10 -7.82
CA LEU A 283 -31.24 -2.05 -6.90
C LEU A 283 -32.04 -2.13 -5.59
N PRO A 284 -31.38 -2.31 -4.40
CA PRO A 284 -32.06 -2.30 -3.10
C PRO A 284 -32.55 -0.91 -2.74
N PRO A 285 -33.42 -0.74 -1.73
CA PRO A 285 -33.79 0.57 -1.20
C PRO A 285 -32.57 1.35 -0.71
N LEU A 286 -32.60 2.68 -0.87
CA LEU A 286 -31.47 3.55 -0.47
C LEU A 286 -31.06 3.36 1.01
N GLU A 287 -32.05 3.17 1.89
CA GLU A 287 -31.85 2.97 3.33
C GLU A 287 -31.01 1.72 3.61
N ASP A 288 -31.28 0.62 2.91
CA ASP A 288 -30.53 -0.63 3.03
C ASP A 288 -29.10 -0.44 2.51
N VAL A 289 -28.93 0.24 1.38
CA VAL A 289 -27.61 0.56 0.80
C VAL A 289 -26.74 1.37 1.78
N VAL A 290 -27.32 2.40 2.41
CA VAL A 290 -26.60 3.22 3.40
C VAL A 290 -26.26 2.39 4.65
N TYR A 291 -27.18 1.55 5.11
CA TYR A 291 -26.96 0.67 6.26
C TYR A 291 -25.84 -0.34 5.99
N ASP A 292 -25.87 -1.02 4.86
CA ASP A 292 -24.87 -2.02 4.47
C ASP A 292 -23.49 -1.37 4.26
N ALA A 293 -23.44 -0.18 3.64
CA ALA A 293 -22.21 0.57 3.47
C ALA A 293 -21.58 0.96 4.82
N LEU A 294 -22.38 1.30 5.84
CA LEU A 294 -21.87 1.63 7.17
C LEU A 294 -21.31 0.42 7.90
N ILE A 295 -21.93 -0.75 7.74
CA ILE A 295 -21.49 -1.98 8.43
C ILE A 295 -20.28 -2.60 7.76
N ASN A 296 -20.26 -2.61 6.43
CA ASN A 296 -19.26 -3.35 5.65
C ASN A 296 -18.01 -2.52 5.32
N SER A 297 -18.05 -1.17 5.50
CA SER A 297 -16.95 -0.28 5.14
C SER A 297 -15.64 -0.60 5.89
N GLU A 298 -14.62 -0.98 5.14
CA GLU A 298 -13.25 -1.14 5.65
C GLU A 298 -12.70 0.18 6.22
N LEU A 299 -13.04 1.33 5.62
CA LEU A 299 -12.65 2.65 6.11
C LEU A 299 -13.19 2.93 7.52
N ILE A 300 -14.44 2.54 7.80
CA ILE A 300 -15.03 2.67 9.14
C ILE A 300 -14.34 1.71 10.12
N LYS A 301 -14.09 0.45 9.73
CA LYS A 301 -13.35 -0.52 10.53
C LYS A 301 -11.94 -0.01 10.87
N ILE A 302 -11.24 0.58 9.89
CA ILE A 302 -9.94 1.25 10.07
C ILE A 302 -10.06 2.39 11.07
N SER A 303 -11.02 3.31 10.88
CA SER A 303 -11.20 4.48 11.75
C SER A 303 -11.52 4.11 13.21
N HIS A 304 -12.30 3.05 13.43
CA HIS A 304 -12.55 2.48 14.75
C HIS A 304 -11.26 2.00 15.44
N ASN A 305 -10.39 1.32 14.70
CA ASN A 305 -9.09 0.87 15.21
C ASN A 305 -8.15 2.05 15.49
N VAL A 306 -8.17 3.11 14.67
CA VAL A 306 -7.40 4.35 14.92
C VAL A 306 -7.84 5.01 16.24
N VAL A 307 -9.15 5.13 16.48
CA VAL A 307 -9.69 5.63 17.76
C VAL A 307 -9.27 4.72 18.93
N ALA A 308 -9.30 3.40 18.74
CA ALA A 308 -8.89 2.47 19.78
C ALA A 308 -7.39 2.59 20.10
N ILE A 309 -6.53 2.77 19.09
CA ILE A 309 -5.09 3.05 19.27
C ILE A 309 -4.88 4.37 20.01
N SER A 310 -5.65 5.41 19.69
CA SER A 310 -5.52 6.71 20.38
C SER A 310 -5.87 6.60 21.88
N LYS A 311 -6.86 5.79 22.25
CA LYS A 311 -7.17 5.46 23.66
C LYS A 311 -6.02 4.69 24.33
N ASP A 312 -5.40 3.75 23.64
CA ASP A 312 -4.24 3.03 24.17
C ASP A 312 -3.05 3.98 24.37
N LYS A 313 -2.83 4.97 23.47
CA LYS A 313 -1.82 6.02 23.66
C LYS A 313 -2.05 6.85 24.92
N ILE A 314 -3.30 7.17 25.27
CA ILE A 314 -3.62 7.84 26.56
C ILE A 314 -3.16 6.95 27.72
N LYS A 315 -3.46 5.64 27.68
CA LYS A 315 -3.07 4.70 28.73
C LYS A 315 -1.55 4.52 28.82
N ILE A 316 -0.85 4.55 27.67
CA ILE A 316 0.62 4.54 27.63
C ILE A 316 1.16 5.80 28.32
N ALA A 317 0.62 6.98 28.01
CA ALA A 317 1.02 8.21 28.68
C ALA A 317 0.71 8.19 30.18
N MET A 318 -0.45 7.65 30.60
CA MET A 318 -0.78 7.43 32.02
C MET A 318 0.18 6.48 32.72
N SER A 319 0.77 5.54 31.99
CA SER A 319 1.70 4.56 32.55
C SER A 319 3.00 5.18 33.08
N SER A 320 3.35 6.41 32.66
CA SER A 320 4.50 7.15 33.20
C SER A 320 4.32 7.58 34.67
N PHE A 321 3.07 7.67 35.15
CA PHE A 321 2.75 7.96 36.54
C PHE A 321 2.72 6.72 37.46
N LEU A 322 2.90 5.53 36.89
CA LEU A 322 2.86 4.26 37.60
C LEU A 322 4.28 3.70 37.84
N PRO A 323 4.52 2.97 38.93
CA PRO A 323 5.81 2.31 39.13
C PRO A 323 6.02 1.25 38.07
N GLN A 324 7.29 1.09 37.67
CA GLN A 324 7.75 -0.01 36.82
C GLN A 324 8.55 -0.97 37.68
N ILE A 325 8.27 -2.27 37.59
CA ILE A 325 8.94 -3.31 38.38
C ILE A 325 9.58 -4.31 37.42
N SER A 326 10.86 -4.58 37.64
CA SER A 326 11.61 -5.58 36.90
C SER A 326 12.43 -6.49 37.82
N LEU A 327 12.58 -7.74 37.44
CA LEU A 327 13.54 -8.66 38.04
C LEU A 327 14.83 -8.63 37.20
N ASN A 328 15.94 -8.34 37.86
CA ASN A 328 17.25 -8.28 37.25
C ASN A 328 18.16 -9.31 37.93
N GLY A 329 18.97 -10.00 37.17
CA GLY A 329 19.92 -10.94 37.71
C GLY A 329 21.02 -11.22 36.71
N GLY A 330 22.12 -11.79 37.20
CA GLY A 330 23.21 -12.09 36.32
C GLY A 330 24.52 -12.49 37.04
N LEU A 331 25.49 -12.72 36.20
CA LEU A 331 26.88 -12.97 36.58
C LEU A 331 27.72 -11.78 36.10
N ILE A 332 28.46 -11.16 37.02
CA ILE A 332 29.44 -10.13 36.70
C ILE A 332 30.80 -10.65 37.13
N GLY A 333 31.76 -10.65 36.22
CA GLY A 333 33.17 -10.90 36.49
C GLY A 333 33.97 -9.64 36.24
N THR A 334 34.84 -9.32 37.19
CA THR A 334 35.68 -8.14 37.09
C THR A 334 37.14 -8.49 37.35
N GLY A 335 38.06 -7.86 36.62
CA GLY A 335 39.48 -7.91 36.82
C GLY A 335 40.01 -6.97 37.90
N LEU A 336 39.12 -6.41 38.74
CA LEU A 336 39.53 -5.58 39.86
C LEU A 336 40.16 -6.43 40.95
N THR A 337 41.44 -6.22 41.24
CA THR A 337 42.22 -6.99 42.22
C THR A 337 41.74 -6.82 43.66
N LEU A 338 41.01 -5.73 43.93
CA LEU A 338 40.43 -5.46 45.27
C LEU A 338 39.21 -6.32 45.58
N LEU A 339 38.51 -6.83 44.56
CA LEU A 339 37.27 -7.59 44.76
C LEU A 339 37.58 -9.09 44.88
N ASN A 340 37.12 -9.70 45.96
CA ASN A 340 37.18 -11.14 46.20
C ASN A 340 35.81 -11.60 46.78
N PRO A 341 35.01 -12.37 46.04
CA PRO A 341 35.33 -13.04 44.77
C PRO A 341 35.27 -12.08 43.57
N GLN A 342 36.07 -12.36 42.54
CA GLN A 342 36.06 -11.60 41.29
C GLN A 342 34.79 -11.87 40.43
N ASN A 343 34.08 -12.94 40.73
CA ASN A 343 32.83 -13.33 40.07
C ASN A 343 31.68 -13.18 41.07
N ILE A 344 30.68 -12.37 40.70
CA ILE A 344 29.53 -12.10 41.53
C ILE A 344 28.26 -12.51 40.79
N ILE A 345 27.47 -13.38 41.41
CA ILE A 345 26.10 -13.67 40.95
C ILE A 345 25.16 -12.82 41.79
N PHE A 346 24.25 -12.12 41.13
CA PHE A 346 23.28 -11.28 41.81
C PHE A 346 21.87 -11.51 41.26
N GLY A 347 20.87 -11.23 42.10
CA GLY A 347 19.45 -11.14 41.75
C GLY A 347 18.83 -9.97 42.52
N ALA A 348 18.05 -9.13 41.84
CA ALA A 348 17.42 -7.98 42.42
C ALA A 348 16.07 -7.72 41.82
N VAL A 349 15.08 -7.35 42.63
CA VAL A 349 13.83 -6.72 42.18
C VAL A 349 14.07 -5.21 42.19
N MET A 350 13.89 -4.59 41.02
CA MET A 350 14.04 -3.14 40.86
C MET A 350 12.70 -2.50 40.59
N GLY A 351 12.32 -1.52 41.41
CA GLY A 351 11.17 -0.63 41.21
C GLY A 351 11.65 0.76 40.82
N PHE A 352 11.05 1.33 39.80
CA PHE A 352 11.31 2.70 39.35
C PHE A 352 10.01 3.48 39.28
N LEU A 353 9.96 4.67 39.86
CA LEU A 353 8.86 5.62 39.78
C LEU A 353 9.42 7.03 39.55
N SER A 354 9.05 7.67 38.45
CA SER A 354 9.37 9.08 38.22
C SER A 354 8.42 9.94 39.02
N LEU A 355 8.95 10.70 39.96
CA LEU A 355 8.13 11.61 40.79
C LEU A 355 7.91 12.97 40.13
N PHE A 356 8.91 13.47 39.40
CA PHE A 356 8.83 14.74 38.69
C PHE A 356 9.77 14.74 37.49
N ASN A 357 9.24 15.02 36.30
CA ASN A 357 9.98 15.06 35.03
C ASN A 357 9.73 16.37 34.27
N GLY A 358 9.80 17.52 34.99
CA GLY A 358 9.66 18.84 34.39
C GLY A 358 8.33 19.03 33.63
N PHE A 359 7.22 18.53 34.17
CA PHE A 359 5.86 18.53 33.58
C PHE A 359 5.73 17.76 32.24
N LYS A 360 6.79 17.07 31.78
CA LYS A 360 6.78 16.31 30.52
C LYS A 360 5.64 15.28 30.48
N ASP A 361 5.51 14.48 31.56
CA ASP A 361 4.53 13.39 31.61
C ASP A 361 3.08 13.92 31.58
N VAL A 362 2.83 15.06 32.25
CA VAL A 362 1.52 15.73 32.22
C VAL A 362 1.18 16.24 30.84
N ASN A 363 2.13 16.89 30.18
CA ASN A 363 1.94 17.43 28.83
C ASN A 363 1.80 16.30 27.78
N GLU A 364 2.51 15.19 27.93
CA GLU A 364 2.34 14.00 27.06
C GLU A 364 0.96 13.37 27.24
N TYR A 365 0.44 13.30 28.46
CA TYR A 365 -0.91 12.83 28.72
C TYR A 365 -1.99 13.75 28.11
N GLU A 366 -1.86 15.08 28.27
CA GLU A 366 -2.78 16.03 27.65
C GLU A 366 -2.72 15.97 26.12
N LYS A 367 -1.52 15.90 25.55
CA LYS A 367 -1.31 15.69 24.11
C LYS A 367 -2.01 14.42 23.61
N ALA A 368 -1.90 13.31 24.34
CA ALA A 368 -2.54 12.06 23.98
C ALA A 368 -4.07 12.17 24.01
N LYS A 369 -4.65 12.95 24.96
CA LYS A 369 -6.10 13.25 24.98
C LYS A 369 -6.54 14.01 23.75
N LEU A 370 -5.84 15.09 23.39
CA LEU A 370 -6.15 15.89 22.20
C LEU A 370 -6.02 15.07 20.92
N GLN A 371 -5.02 14.18 20.83
CA GLN A 371 -4.88 13.25 19.72
C GLN A 371 -6.04 12.24 19.64
N SER A 372 -6.56 11.83 20.80
CA SER A 372 -7.74 10.95 20.83
C SER A 372 -9.00 11.69 20.39
N GLU A 373 -9.19 12.93 20.82
CA GLU A 373 -10.31 13.79 20.38
C GLU A 373 -10.25 14.00 18.85
N ALA A 374 -9.07 14.32 18.31
CA ALA A 374 -8.88 14.42 16.86
C ALA A 374 -9.24 13.12 16.12
N ALA A 375 -8.87 11.96 16.67
CA ALA A 375 -9.22 10.67 16.09
C ALA A 375 -10.74 10.40 16.09
N TYR A 376 -11.46 10.87 17.11
CA TYR A 376 -12.93 10.80 17.13
C TYR A 376 -13.54 11.66 16.03
N ILE A 377 -13.08 12.91 15.87
CA ILE A 377 -13.57 13.81 14.82
C ILE A 377 -13.30 13.22 13.44
N GLN A 378 -12.10 12.68 13.21
CA GLN A 378 -11.76 12.00 11.94
C GLN A 378 -12.67 10.80 11.68
N ARG A 379 -13.02 10.02 12.70
CA ARG A 379 -13.96 8.90 12.52
C ARG A 379 -15.36 9.38 12.11
N GLU A 380 -15.88 10.45 12.74
CA GLU A 380 -17.19 11.03 12.37
C GLU A 380 -17.16 11.51 10.90
N GLU A 381 -16.06 12.13 10.47
CA GLU A 381 -15.87 12.54 9.08
C GLU A 381 -15.88 11.33 8.13
N VAL A 382 -15.20 10.23 8.46
CA VAL A 382 -15.21 8.99 7.68
C VAL A 382 -16.63 8.43 7.56
N ILE A 383 -17.40 8.42 8.66
CA ILE A 383 -18.81 7.95 8.64
C ILE A 383 -19.65 8.81 7.71
N MET A 384 -19.56 10.15 7.81
CA MET A 384 -20.32 11.06 6.93
C MET A 384 -19.93 10.89 5.46
N ASN A 385 -18.64 10.78 5.17
CA ASN A 385 -18.15 10.56 3.80
C ASN A 385 -18.58 9.19 3.25
N THR A 386 -18.69 8.16 4.08
CA THR A 386 -19.22 6.85 3.68
C THR A 386 -20.69 6.95 3.31
N ILE A 387 -21.51 7.68 4.09
CA ILE A 387 -22.93 7.92 3.77
C ILE A 387 -23.06 8.67 2.43
N ILE A 388 -22.30 9.76 2.25
CA ILE A 388 -22.31 10.54 1.00
C ILE A 388 -21.89 9.65 -0.19
N SER A 389 -20.88 8.81 -0.02
CA SER A 389 -20.41 7.89 -1.07
C SER A 389 -21.48 6.84 -1.42
N ALA A 390 -22.17 6.29 -0.43
CA ALA A 390 -23.27 5.35 -0.64
C ALA A 390 -24.44 5.99 -1.43
N VAL A 391 -24.86 7.18 -1.04
CA VAL A 391 -25.93 7.94 -1.74
C VAL A 391 -25.51 8.28 -3.17
N ASN A 392 -24.26 8.72 -3.37
CA ASN A 392 -23.74 9.03 -4.71
C ASN A 392 -23.68 7.77 -5.60
N SER A 393 -23.20 6.64 -5.06
CA SER A 393 -23.14 5.38 -5.80
C SER A 393 -24.57 4.88 -6.16
N TYR A 394 -25.52 4.98 -5.23
CA TYR A 394 -26.92 4.67 -5.48
C TYR A 394 -27.50 5.50 -6.63
N ASN A 395 -27.33 6.83 -6.57
CA ASN A 395 -27.80 7.75 -7.60
C ASN A 395 -27.11 7.50 -8.96
N ASN A 396 -25.84 7.12 -8.96
CA ASN A 396 -25.11 6.78 -10.18
C ASN A 396 -25.69 5.50 -10.83
N VAL A 397 -26.05 4.48 -10.04
CA VAL A 397 -26.72 3.28 -10.58
C VAL A 397 -28.09 3.65 -11.15
N GLN A 398 -28.90 4.42 -10.41
CA GLN A 398 -30.22 4.85 -10.88
C GLN A 398 -30.11 5.63 -12.19
N LYS A 399 -29.22 6.61 -12.26
CA LYS A 399 -28.95 7.37 -13.49
C LYS A 399 -28.49 6.48 -14.64
N SER A 400 -27.63 5.49 -14.36
CA SER A 400 -27.13 4.59 -15.40
C SER A 400 -28.24 3.65 -15.95
N ILE A 401 -29.22 3.28 -15.13
CA ILE A 401 -30.44 2.57 -15.59
C ILE A 401 -31.22 3.43 -16.55
N GLU A 402 -31.50 4.70 -16.20
CA GLU A 402 -32.21 5.66 -17.05
C GLU A 402 -31.46 5.95 -18.37
N ASP A 403 -30.12 6.15 -18.30
CA ASP A 403 -29.26 6.35 -19.47
C ASP A 403 -29.30 5.12 -20.41
N LYS A 404 -29.34 3.88 -19.86
CA LYS A 404 -29.44 2.63 -20.62
C LYS A 404 -30.78 2.54 -21.34
N GLU A 405 -31.89 2.80 -20.65
CA GLU A 405 -33.22 2.80 -21.26
C GLU A 405 -33.32 3.80 -22.44
N LEU A 406 -32.77 5.02 -22.26
CA LEU A 406 -32.73 6.03 -23.32
C LEU A 406 -31.86 5.59 -24.50
N ALA A 407 -30.71 4.97 -24.24
CA ALA A 407 -29.81 4.47 -25.27
C ALA A 407 -30.46 3.31 -26.07
N ASP A 408 -31.15 2.39 -25.39
CA ASP A 408 -31.92 1.31 -26.02
C ASP A 408 -33.03 1.85 -26.95
N MET A 409 -33.80 2.85 -26.49
CA MET A 409 -34.81 3.48 -27.32
C MET A 409 -34.19 4.14 -28.55
N ASN A 410 -33.09 4.86 -28.39
CA ASN A 410 -32.39 5.54 -29.49
C ASN A 410 -31.85 4.53 -30.53
N TYR A 411 -31.26 3.42 -30.06
CA TYR A 411 -30.81 2.34 -30.94
C TYR A 411 -31.96 1.72 -31.72
N ASN A 412 -33.10 1.43 -31.10
CA ASN A 412 -34.28 0.87 -31.77
C ASN A 412 -34.82 1.81 -32.83
N ILE A 413 -34.82 3.12 -32.58
CA ILE A 413 -35.22 4.14 -33.57
C ILE A 413 -34.25 4.18 -34.76
N ALA A 414 -32.94 4.19 -34.49
CA ALA A 414 -31.90 4.17 -35.51
C ALA A 414 -31.98 2.89 -36.39
N GLU A 415 -32.23 1.75 -35.76
CA GLU A 415 -32.39 0.47 -36.47
C GLU A 415 -33.64 0.48 -37.42
N GLN A 416 -34.76 1.02 -36.95
CA GLN A 416 -35.95 1.16 -37.76
C GLN A 416 -35.72 2.09 -38.96
N LYS A 417 -35.08 3.25 -38.75
CA LYS A 417 -34.72 4.19 -39.81
C LYS A 417 -33.77 3.54 -40.82
N PHE A 418 -32.75 2.83 -40.36
CA PHE A 418 -31.86 2.11 -41.26
C PHE A 418 -32.59 1.07 -42.11
N LYS A 419 -33.49 0.26 -41.52
CA LYS A 419 -34.31 -0.71 -42.24
C LYS A 419 -35.15 -0.04 -43.33
N GLN A 420 -35.79 1.08 -43.00
CA GLN A 420 -36.57 1.87 -43.96
C GLN A 420 -35.69 2.43 -45.11
N LYS A 421 -34.55 3.06 -44.76
CA LYS A 421 -33.64 3.63 -45.77
C LYS A 421 -33.01 2.57 -46.66
N LYS A 422 -32.75 1.38 -46.14
CA LYS A 422 -32.32 0.26 -46.94
C LYS A 422 -33.33 -0.14 -48.01
N LEU A 423 -34.62 -0.19 -47.69
CA LEU A 423 -35.69 -0.45 -48.65
C LEU A 423 -35.83 0.69 -49.67
N GLU A 424 -35.73 1.95 -49.23
CA GLU A 424 -35.75 3.12 -50.16
C GLU A 424 -34.57 3.07 -51.13
N LYS A 425 -33.41 2.55 -50.72
CA LYS A 425 -32.27 2.35 -51.61
C LYS A 425 -32.49 1.26 -52.65
N GLU A 426 -33.10 0.13 -52.23
CA GLU A 426 -33.40 -0.98 -53.14
C GLU A 426 -34.36 -0.57 -54.28
N VAL A 427 -35.27 0.41 -54.03
CA VAL A 427 -36.15 0.96 -55.07
C VAL A 427 -35.59 2.22 -55.74
N GLY A 428 -34.33 2.59 -55.43
CA GLY A 428 -33.64 3.69 -56.12
C GLY A 428 -34.04 5.12 -55.65
N ASN A 429 -34.73 5.27 -54.51
CA ASN A 429 -35.22 6.53 -54.00
C ASN A 429 -34.22 7.37 -53.24
N ILE A 430 -33.06 6.79 -52.84
CA ILE A 430 -31.98 7.47 -52.10
C ILE A 430 -30.61 7.15 -52.71
N THR A 431 -29.63 8.01 -52.44
CA THR A 431 -28.25 7.85 -52.88
C THR A 431 -27.45 6.87 -51.99
N ASP A 432 -26.28 6.46 -52.46
CA ASP A 432 -25.34 5.69 -51.60
C ASP A 432 -24.85 6.50 -50.39
N ALA A 433 -24.71 7.83 -50.55
CA ALA A 433 -24.32 8.70 -49.45
C ALA A 433 -25.42 8.76 -48.36
N ASP A 434 -26.70 8.79 -48.75
CA ASP A 434 -27.80 8.79 -47.79
C ASP A 434 -27.84 7.49 -46.98
N LEU A 435 -27.68 6.33 -47.64
CA LEU A 435 -27.63 5.04 -46.95
C LEU A 435 -26.41 4.93 -46.04
N LEU A 436 -25.24 5.39 -46.47
CA LEU A 436 -24.02 5.35 -45.69
C LEU A 436 -24.10 6.28 -44.45
N ASN A 437 -24.76 7.42 -44.57
CA ASN A 437 -25.07 8.28 -43.44
C ASN A 437 -25.95 7.54 -42.42
N GLU A 438 -26.99 6.81 -42.86
CA GLU A 438 -27.87 6.08 -41.96
C GLU A 438 -27.16 4.89 -41.28
N ILE A 439 -26.21 4.22 -41.97
CA ILE A 439 -25.30 3.22 -41.36
C ILE A 439 -24.46 3.87 -40.26
N THR A 440 -23.92 5.05 -40.52
CA THR A 440 -23.12 5.80 -39.55
C THR A 440 -23.93 6.18 -38.31
N GLU A 441 -25.19 6.63 -38.50
CA GLU A 441 -26.07 6.96 -37.38
C GLU A 441 -26.48 5.71 -36.57
N LEU A 442 -26.70 4.58 -37.23
CA LEU A 442 -26.92 3.28 -36.56
C LEU A 442 -25.70 2.84 -35.73
N GLU A 443 -24.50 2.95 -36.28
CA GLU A 443 -23.25 2.61 -35.55
C GLU A 443 -23.05 3.53 -34.33
N LYS A 444 -23.38 4.85 -34.47
CA LYS A 444 -23.36 5.78 -33.32
C LYS A 444 -24.33 5.36 -32.24
N ALA A 445 -25.57 5.03 -32.63
CA ALA A 445 -26.61 4.60 -31.69
C ALA A 445 -26.20 3.27 -30.99
N SER A 446 -25.62 2.31 -31.73
CA SER A 446 -25.08 1.06 -31.19
C SER A 446 -23.96 1.31 -30.19
N SER A 447 -23.02 2.19 -30.54
CA SER A 447 -21.91 2.54 -29.65
C SER A 447 -22.37 3.24 -28.36
N LEU A 448 -23.38 4.13 -28.49
CA LEU A 448 -23.99 4.80 -27.32
C LEU A 448 -24.69 3.79 -26.39
N LYS A 449 -25.41 2.81 -26.96
CA LYS A 449 -26.00 1.72 -26.18
C LYS A 449 -24.96 0.91 -25.45
N GLU A 450 -23.94 0.42 -26.15
CA GLU A 450 -22.84 -0.36 -25.53
C GLU A 450 -22.14 0.45 -24.42
N LYS A 451 -21.85 1.74 -24.63
CA LYS A 451 -21.26 2.62 -23.61
C LYS A 451 -22.18 2.82 -22.40
N ALA A 452 -23.51 2.86 -22.60
CA ALA A 452 -24.47 2.94 -21.50
C ALA A 452 -24.51 1.64 -20.70
N ASP A 453 -24.49 0.46 -21.36
CA ASP A 453 -24.40 -0.85 -20.73
C ASP A 453 -23.13 -0.99 -19.89
N TYR A 454 -21.97 -0.57 -20.41
CA TYR A 454 -20.70 -0.60 -19.69
C TYR A 454 -20.71 0.33 -18.48
N LYS A 455 -21.25 1.55 -18.62
CA LYS A 455 -21.39 2.49 -17.52
C LYS A 455 -22.29 1.95 -16.41
N TYR A 456 -23.41 1.29 -16.79
CA TYR A 456 -24.29 0.61 -15.85
C TYR A 456 -23.54 -0.47 -15.08
N SER A 457 -22.83 -1.36 -15.77
CA SER A 457 -22.07 -2.46 -15.15
C SER A 457 -21.01 -1.93 -14.16
N VAL A 458 -20.24 -0.90 -14.54
CA VAL A 458 -19.26 -0.26 -13.66
C VAL A 458 -19.93 0.38 -12.44
N SER A 459 -21.08 1.06 -12.62
CA SER A 459 -21.78 1.71 -11.50
C SER A 459 -22.35 0.70 -10.50
N VAL A 460 -22.86 -0.44 -10.99
CA VAL A 460 -23.32 -1.55 -10.14
C VAL A 460 -22.18 -2.15 -9.35
N GLU A 461 -21.04 -2.43 -9.97
CA GLU A 461 -19.88 -2.99 -9.26
C GLU A 461 -19.28 -1.98 -8.25
N ALA A 462 -19.31 -0.68 -8.56
CA ALA A 462 -18.92 0.36 -7.61
C ALA A 462 -19.85 0.40 -6.38
N LEU A 463 -21.16 0.20 -6.57
CA LEU A 463 -22.11 0.09 -5.46
C LEU A 463 -21.87 -1.17 -4.64
N LYS A 464 -21.73 -2.33 -5.29
CA LYS A 464 -21.44 -3.61 -4.62
C LYS A 464 -20.15 -3.53 -3.77
N MET A 465 -19.12 -2.86 -4.27
CA MET A 465 -17.87 -2.67 -3.51
C MET A 465 -18.10 -1.98 -2.15
N LEU A 466 -19.11 -1.11 -2.04
CA LEU A 466 -19.44 -0.39 -0.81
C LEU A 466 -20.32 -1.19 0.14
N ILE A 467 -21.22 -2.05 -0.38
CA ILE A 467 -22.24 -2.73 0.42
C ILE A 467 -21.95 -4.20 0.68
N GLU A 468 -21.10 -4.85 -0.12
CA GLU A 468 -20.74 -6.27 0.02
C GLU A 468 -19.42 -6.44 0.78
N ASN A 469 -19.35 -7.54 1.57
CA ASN A 469 -18.11 -7.94 2.28
C ASN A 469 -17.11 -8.60 1.36
#